data_0b02fc4b72c5ed3d21465bd77eeddbcf
#
_entry.id   0b02fc4b72c5ed3d21465bd77eeddbcf
#
_cell.length_a   1.000
_cell.length_b   1.000
_cell.length_c   1.000
_cell.angle_alpha   90.00
_cell.angle_beta   90.00
_cell.angle_gamma   90.00
#
_symmetry.space_group_name_H-M   'P 1'
#
loop_
_entity.id
_entity.type
_entity.pdbx_description
1 polymer ?
#
loop_
_entity_poly.entity_id
_entity_poly.type
_entity_poly.pdbx_seq_one_letter_code
_entity_poly.pdbx_strand_id
1 'polypeptide(L)'
;MTSLVFLIALLGGAAPADDSSAEIRPADLLEGLDHPDRWRWIPDSRMPEGNLVKRLLVTSFVSPIFFFDSDVGAGGGFGITDIDFLNKRRSQFANTWITYTTEGQRRFSFSWRKWLAHRDFPGRGSLQGDRDYFGVSVDSTRTLTSRFFGLGADSLLDDESSYTRETQSISLGLQKSLPKTGGNWIWSANFSLQMDDISSGAVGEAFDTTVVYPELTSEADDFGALWIMASIRHDTRDAQHLPYEGHSVGLSLLGCPVIDQDSPAGELNGGIITNLTGTWVTPVPPLFHSGSDLAKENPLIDSVATFLSISGTRGEVPFWAYPALGGSQTLRGSIAGRWRDRNAWTAGVEWRPWIFTKEFPIYKQIRLERAGVAIFFDAGSVSNSFDQLFNEEVHYSYGIGLRFTFERQALFRADLGRSDEGEVNMSIRYGLPF
;
A
#
# COMPACT_ATOMS: atom_id res chain seq x y z
N MET A 1 -20.78 -16.97 -3.81
CA MET A 1 -21.63 -16.43 -2.72
C MET A 1 -21.00 -15.12 -2.26
N THR A 2 -21.70 -14.04 -2.46
CA THR A 2 -21.24 -12.65 -2.32
C THR A 2 -21.06 -12.28 -0.85
N SER A 3 -19.83 -12.12 -0.40
CA SER A 3 -19.54 -11.54 0.92
C SER A 3 -19.37 -10.02 0.78
N LEU A 4 -20.38 -9.30 1.24
CA LEU A 4 -20.39 -7.84 1.32
C LEU A 4 -19.55 -7.42 2.51
N VAL A 5 -18.46 -6.68 2.27
CA VAL A 5 -17.59 -6.16 3.32
C VAL A 5 -18.10 -4.80 3.78
N PHE A 6 -18.52 -4.68 5.04
CA PHE A 6 -18.85 -3.41 5.67
C PHE A 6 -17.71 -2.97 6.58
N LEU A 7 -17.13 -1.81 6.28
CA LEU A 7 -16.26 -1.10 7.21
C LEU A 7 -17.14 -0.23 8.11
N ILE A 8 -17.31 -0.58 9.36
CA ILE A 8 -17.95 0.27 10.37
C ILE A 8 -16.83 0.87 11.22
N ALA A 9 -16.48 2.14 10.98
CA ALA A 9 -15.64 2.92 11.86
C ALA A 9 -16.48 3.37 13.06
N LEU A 10 -16.24 2.80 14.23
CA LEU A 10 -16.76 3.31 15.50
C LEU A 10 -15.85 4.45 15.95
N LEU A 11 -16.21 5.69 15.60
CA LEU A 11 -15.57 6.87 16.14
C LEU A 11 -15.98 7.03 17.61
N GLY A 12 -15.03 6.88 18.50
CA GLY A 12 -15.17 7.35 19.87
C GLY A 12 -15.50 8.86 19.83
N GLY A 13 -16.53 9.27 20.58
CA GLY A 13 -17.22 10.53 20.49
C GLY A 13 -16.36 11.79 20.34
N ALA A 14 -16.18 12.21 19.09
CA ALA A 14 -15.87 13.58 18.81
C ALA A 14 -17.21 14.35 18.80
N ALA A 15 -17.27 15.46 19.53
CA ALA A 15 -18.41 16.36 19.51
C ALA A 15 -18.78 16.73 18.07
N PRO A 16 -20.06 16.94 17.74
CA PRO A 16 -20.49 17.32 16.41
C PRO A 16 -19.73 18.57 15.98
N ALA A 17 -18.92 18.43 14.94
CA ALA A 17 -18.34 19.58 14.28
C ALA A 17 -19.50 20.36 13.64
N ASP A 18 -19.67 21.59 14.06
CA ASP A 18 -20.59 22.54 13.46
C ASP A 18 -20.14 22.75 12.00
N ASP A 19 -20.97 22.35 11.05
CA ASP A 19 -20.66 22.17 9.63
C ASP A 19 -20.59 23.50 8.84
N SER A 20 -20.50 24.64 9.53
CA SER A 20 -20.60 25.96 8.93
C SER A 20 -19.29 26.72 8.74
N SER A 21 -18.14 26.12 9.11
CA SER A 21 -16.83 26.69 8.80
C SER A 21 -15.97 25.67 8.08
N ALA A 22 -15.93 25.70 6.76
CA ALA A 22 -14.71 25.35 6.06
C ALA A 22 -13.61 26.23 6.71
N GLU A 23 -12.85 25.64 7.65
CA GLU A 23 -11.80 26.37 8.36
C GLU A 23 -10.80 26.86 7.34
N ILE A 24 -10.94 28.13 6.97
CA ILE A 24 -10.11 28.83 6.02
C ILE A 24 -8.69 28.72 6.57
N ARG A 25 -7.81 28.06 5.85
CA ARG A 25 -6.37 28.12 6.11
C ARG A 25 -5.98 29.57 6.32
N PRO A 26 -5.39 29.97 7.44
CA PRO A 26 -4.95 31.33 7.62
C PRO A 26 -3.89 31.67 6.57
N ALA A 27 -4.25 32.53 5.61
CA ALA A 27 -3.38 32.83 4.46
C ALA A 27 -2.01 33.39 4.88
N ASP A 28 -1.97 34.14 5.98
CA ASP A 28 -0.76 34.70 6.57
C ASP A 28 0.23 33.63 7.06
N LEU A 29 -0.22 32.43 7.42
CA LEU A 29 0.64 31.33 7.86
C LEU A 29 1.27 30.56 6.69
N LEU A 30 0.71 30.70 5.50
CA LEU A 30 1.20 30.09 4.28
C LEU A 30 2.19 30.99 3.53
N GLU A 31 2.26 32.27 3.91
CA GLU A 31 3.16 33.24 3.30
C GLU A 31 4.63 32.79 3.49
N GLY A 32 5.38 32.74 2.40
CA GLY A 32 6.77 32.29 2.40
C GLY A 32 6.99 30.78 2.52
N LEU A 33 5.94 29.96 2.43
CA LEU A 33 6.11 28.52 2.28
C LEU A 33 6.26 28.14 0.80
N ASP A 34 7.27 27.33 0.53
CA ASP A 34 7.33 26.62 -0.76
C ASP A 34 6.24 25.54 -0.77
N HIS A 35 5.47 25.43 -1.84
CA HIS A 35 4.37 24.48 -1.99
C HIS A 35 3.33 24.50 -0.84
N PRO A 36 2.65 25.63 -0.61
CA PRO A 36 1.70 25.79 0.52
C PRO A 36 0.52 24.81 0.47
N ASP A 37 0.14 24.33 -0.70
CA ASP A 37 -0.86 23.28 -0.96
C ASP A 37 -0.53 21.91 -0.34
N ARG A 38 0.74 21.65 -0.07
CA ARG A 38 1.26 20.40 0.53
C ARG A 38 1.39 20.46 2.04
N TRP A 39 0.98 21.56 2.66
CA TRP A 39 0.94 21.74 4.09
C TRP A 39 -0.50 21.64 4.59
N ARG A 40 -0.75 20.73 5.52
CA ARG A 40 -2.04 20.59 6.18
C ARG A 40 -2.14 21.51 7.38
N TRP A 41 -3.23 22.26 7.45
CA TRP A 41 -3.58 23.04 8.63
C TRP A 41 -4.29 22.17 9.66
N ILE A 42 -3.89 22.27 10.91
CA ILE A 42 -4.51 21.62 12.06
C ILE A 42 -4.84 22.72 13.08
N PRO A 43 -6.12 23.14 13.19
CA PRO A 43 -6.51 24.19 14.12
C PRO A 43 -6.40 23.76 15.57
N ASP A 44 -6.14 24.69 16.47
CA ASP A 44 -5.96 24.45 17.90
C ASP A 44 -7.23 23.87 18.56
N SER A 45 -8.41 24.27 18.09
CA SER A 45 -9.70 23.74 18.54
C SER A 45 -9.86 22.24 18.34
N ARG A 46 -9.08 21.65 17.44
CA ARG A 46 -9.04 20.20 17.19
C ARG A 46 -8.00 19.46 18.05
N MET A 47 -7.26 20.17 18.88
CA MET A 47 -6.27 19.59 19.76
C MET A 47 -6.84 19.51 21.19
N PRO A 48 -7.20 18.30 21.67
CA PRO A 48 -7.83 18.18 22.99
C PRO A 48 -6.88 18.60 24.11
N GLU A 49 -7.40 19.24 25.12
CA GLU A 49 -6.69 19.57 26.35
C GLU A 49 -6.94 18.52 27.43
N GLY A 50 -6.01 18.35 28.35
CA GLY A 50 -6.16 17.47 29.49
C GLY A 50 -4.96 16.54 29.74
N ASN A 51 -5.15 15.58 30.65
CA ASN A 51 -4.11 14.57 30.95
C ASN A 51 -4.00 13.54 29.81
N LEU A 52 -2.92 12.75 29.82
CA LEU A 52 -2.60 11.79 28.77
C LEU A 52 -3.76 10.82 28.48
N VAL A 53 -4.41 10.29 29.53
CA VAL A 53 -5.52 9.32 29.37
C VAL A 53 -6.72 9.95 28.68
N LYS A 54 -7.13 11.16 29.11
CA LYS A 54 -8.25 11.87 28.50
C LYS A 54 -7.98 12.21 27.02
N ARG A 55 -6.73 12.56 26.69
CA ARG A 55 -6.32 12.85 25.32
C ARG A 55 -6.32 11.59 24.47
N LEU A 56 -5.76 10.48 24.95
CA LEU A 56 -5.83 9.19 24.26
C LEU A 56 -7.27 8.80 23.93
N LEU A 57 -8.22 8.99 24.85
CA LEU A 57 -9.64 8.70 24.60
C LEU A 57 -10.27 9.58 23.52
N VAL A 58 -9.72 10.76 23.26
CA VAL A 58 -10.22 11.70 22.24
C VAL A 58 -9.45 11.58 20.91
N THR A 59 -8.14 11.32 20.97
CA THR A 59 -7.29 11.26 19.78
C THR A 59 -7.14 9.87 19.19
N SER A 60 -7.46 8.83 19.96
CA SER A 60 -7.43 7.45 19.50
C SER A 60 -8.81 7.00 19.00
N PHE A 61 -8.83 6.31 17.91
CA PHE A 61 -10.03 5.65 17.40
C PHE A 61 -9.75 4.19 17.06
N VAL A 62 -10.76 3.37 17.27
CA VAL A 62 -10.74 1.94 16.95
C VAL A 62 -11.54 1.76 15.66
N SER A 63 -10.90 1.19 14.66
CA SER A 63 -11.52 0.87 13.37
C SER A 63 -11.63 -0.65 13.23
N PRO A 64 -12.82 -1.23 13.12
CA PRO A 64 -12.95 -2.60 12.69
C PRO A 64 -12.45 -2.73 11.25
N ILE A 65 -11.78 -3.85 10.97
CA ILE A 65 -11.21 -4.17 9.68
C ILE A 65 -11.92 -5.41 9.16
N PHE A 66 -12.40 -5.33 7.93
CA PHE A 66 -12.93 -6.48 7.20
C PHE A 66 -12.37 -6.43 5.79
N PHE A 67 -11.89 -7.56 5.32
CA PHE A 67 -11.38 -7.69 3.96
C PHE A 67 -11.67 -9.09 3.42
N PHE A 68 -11.58 -9.20 2.13
CA PHE A 68 -11.65 -10.47 1.44
C PHE A 68 -10.61 -10.48 0.33
N ASP A 69 -9.96 -11.60 0.21
CA ASP A 69 -9.04 -11.88 -0.88
C ASP A 69 -9.12 -13.37 -1.18
N SER A 70 -9.10 -13.73 -2.45
CA SER A 70 -9.21 -15.14 -2.86
C SER A 70 -8.06 -16.00 -2.34
N ASP A 71 -6.91 -15.39 -2.07
CA ASP A 71 -5.71 -16.11 -1.62
C ASP A 71 -5.69 -16.37 -0.11
N VAL A 72 -6.30 -15.49 0.70
CA VAL A 72 -6.25 -15.57 2.17
C VAL A 72 -7.62 -15.70 2.82
N GLY A 73 -8.68 -15.73 2.01
CA GLY A 73 -10.06 -15.85 2.49
C GLY A 73 -10.64 -14.56 3.09
N ALA A 74 -11.70 -14.71 3.86
CA ALA A 74 -12.32 -13.60 4.59
C ALA A 74 -11.50 -13.28 5.84
N GLY A 75 -11.18 -12.01 6.03
CA GLY A 75 -10.41 -11.54 7.17
C GLY A 75 -11.15 -10.49 7.98
N GLY A 76 -10.85 -10.45 9.26
CA GLY A 76 -11.34 -9.44 10.17
C GLY A 76 -10.33 -9.10 11.24
N GLY A 77 -10.57 -7.96 11.89
CA GLY A 77 -9.70 -7.49 12.94
C GLY A 77 -10.06 -6.09 13.39
N PHE A 78 -9.11 -5.43 14.00
CA PHE A 78 -9.25 -4.04 14.37
C PHE A 78 -7.92 -3.30 14.31
N GLY A 79 -8.03 -2.01 14.01
CA GLY A 79 -6.95 -1.05 14.09
C GLY A 79 -7.20 -0.07 15.22
N ILE A 80 -6.16 0.27 15.97
CA ILE A 80 -6.16 1.36 16.94
C ILE A 80 -5.22 2.43 16.40
N THR A 81 -5.77 3.61 16.12
CA THR A 81 -4.99 4.74 15.60
C THR A 81 -5.05 5.88 16.58
N ASP A 82 -3.89 6.38 17.00
CA ASP A 82 -3.76 7.62 17.77
C ASP A 82 -3.12 8.70 16.90
N ILE A 83 -3.87 9.76 16.64
CA ILE A 83 -3.44 10.88 15.79
C ILE A 83 -2.67 11.97 16.53
N ASP A 84 -2.54 11.89 17.84
CA ASP A 84 -1.75 12.81 18.68
C ASP A 84 -0.91 12.05 19.72
N PHE A 85 -0.22 11.02 19.26
CA PHE A 85 0.55 10.13 20.13
C PHE A 85 1.54 10.89 21.00
N LEU A 86 1.59 10.52 22.28
CA LEU A 86 2.36 11.19 23.32
C LEU A 86 2.05 12.69 23.49
N ASN A 87 0.88 13.14 23.07
CA ASN A 87 0.43 14.53 23.26
C ASN A 87 1.38 15.57 22.65
N LYS A 88 1.77 15.39 21.40
CA LYS A 88 2.74 16.22 20.68
C LYS A 88 2.10 17.12 19.61
N ARG A 89 0.87 17.58 19.85
CA ARG A 89 0.11 18.49 18.97
C ARG A 89 0.04 17.94 17.55
N ARG A 90 -0.29 16.65 17.44
CA ARG A 90 -0.40 15.90 16.17
C ARG A 90 0.89 15.79 15.35
N SER A 91 2.05 16.13 15.91
CA SER A 91 3.33 15.89 15.26
C SER A 91 3.76 14.43 15.28
N GLN A 92 3.07 13.60 16.06
CA GLN A 92 3.31 12.16 16.14
C GLN A 92 2.00 11.39 15.98
N PHE A 93 2.13 10.24 15.35
CA PHE A 93 1.04 9.33 15.03
C PHE A 93 1.46 7.92 15.42
N ALA A 94 0.56 7.14 15.96
CA ALA A 94 0.77 5.72 16.19
C ALA A 94 -0.42 4.91 15.70
N ASN A 95 -0.14 3.71 15.21
CA ASN A 95 -1.17 2.80 14.72
C ASN A 95 -0.81 1.36 15.09
N THR A 96 -1.79 0.60 15.54
CA THR A 96 -1.67 -0.84 15.79
C THR A 96 -2.76 -1.56 15.03
N TRP A 97 -2.41 -2.62 14.31
CA TRP A 97 -3.33 -3.45 13.54
C TRP A 97 -3.21 -4.90 13.97
N ILE A 98 -4.36 -5.53 14.18
CA ILE A 98 -4.45 -6.95 14.48
C ILE A 98 -5.51 -7.52 13.55
N THR A 99 -5.13 -8.50 12.73
CA THR A 99 -6.06 -9.15 11.81
C THR A 99 -5.88 -10.66 11.82
N TYR A 100 -6.97 -11.34 11.50
CA TYR A 100 -7.04 -12.79 11.36
C TYR A 100 -7.94 -13.14 10.18
N THR A 101 -7.65 -14.24 9.45
CA THR A 101 -8.45 -14.70 8.32
C THR A 101 -8.99 -16.10 8.51
N THR A 102 -9.98 -16.45 7.70
CA THR A 102 -10.57 -17.81 7.67
C THR A 102 -9.55 -18.88 7.29
N GLU A 103 -8.56 -18.53 6.47
CA GLU A 103 -7.46 -19.43 6.08
C GLU A 103 -6.30 -19.42 7.09
N GLY A 104 -6.52 -18.87 8.30
CA GLY A 104 -5.55 -18.92 9.40
C GLY A 104 -4.43 -17.90 9.32
N GLN A 105 -4.42 -16.98 8.35
CA GLN A 105 -3.48 -15.88 8.34
C GLN A 105 -3.67 -15.01 9.59
N ARG A 106 -2.57 -14.62 10.20
CA ARG A 106 -2.57 -13.66 11.31
C ARG A 106 -1.54 -12.56 11.05
N ARG A 107 -1.89 -11.33 11.43
CA ARG A 107 -0.99 -10.21 11.38
C ARG A 107 -1.14 -9.33 12.60
N PHE A 108 -0.02 -8.99 13.18
CA PHE A 108 0.15 -7.89 14.13
C PHE A 108 1.07 -6.86 13.50
N SER A 109 0.71 -5.58 13.58
CA SER A 109 1.55 -4.49 13.12
C SER A 109 1.42 -3.32 14.10
N PHE A 110 2.53 -2.77 14.52
CA PHE A 110 2.61 -1.50 15.23
C PHE A 110 3.45 -0.54 14.40
N SER A 111 3.01 0.69 14.20
CA SER A 111 3.78 1.74 13.56
C SER A 111 3.67 3.05 14.33
N TRP A 112 4.80 3.72 14.47
CA TRP A 112 4.89 5.07 14.98
C TRP A 112 5.56 5.96 13.94
N ARG A 113 5.03 7.18 13.77
CA ARG A 113 5.57 8.17 12.83
C ARG A 113 5.66 9.53 13.51
N LYS A 114 6.77 10.23 13.26
CA LYS A 114 6.97 11.61 13.63
C LYS A 114 7.15 12.45 12.38
N TRP A 115 6.31 13.45 12.23
CA TRP A 115 6.42 14.43 11.16
C TRP A 115 7.57 15.40 11.46
N LEU A 116 8.51 15.56 10.52
CA LEU A 116 9.67 16.42 10.65
C LEU A 116 9.33 17.86 10.22
N ALA A 117 8.41 18.00 9.27
CA ALA A 117 7.88 19.26 8.82
C ALA A 117 6.62 19.61 9.62
N HIS A 118 6.79 20.09 10.84
CA HIS A 118 5.72 20.49 11.74
C HIS A 118 6.05 21.85 12.36
N ARG A 119 5.15 22.81 12.20
CA ARG A 119 5.27 24.16 12.77
C ARG A 119 4.07 24.42 13.68
N ASP A 120 4.31 24.68 14.94
CA ASP A 120 3.29 24.99 15.92
C ASP A 120 3.12 26.49 16.10
N PHE A 121 1.87 26.96 16.13
CA PHE A 121 1.47 28.34 16.35
C PHE A 121 0.56 28.37 17.57
N PRO A 122 1.10 28.70 18.78
CA PRO A 122 0.36 28.65 20.02
C PRO A 122 -0.96 29.45 19.95
N GLY A 123 -2.08 28.83 20.35
CA GLY A 123 -3.41 29.44 20.32
C GLY A 123 -4.04 29.60 18.93
N ARG A 124 -3.38 29.13 17.88
CA ARG A 124 -3.92 29.16 16.50
C ARG A 124 -4.02 27.76 15.88
N GLY A 125 -3.00 26.91 16.07
CA GLY A 125 -2.93 25.58 15.48
C GLY A 125 -1.53 25.22 15.04
N SER A 126 -1.43 24.30 14.10
CA SER A 126 -0.14 23.87 13.52
C SER A 126 -0.23 23.61 12.02
N LEU A 127 0.89 23.81 11.32
CA LEU A 127 1.10 23.40 9.93
C LEU A 127 1.96 22.14 9.88
N GLN A 128 1.57 21.18 9.07
CA GLN A 128 2.26 19.91 8.92
C GLN A 128 2.43 19.55 7.46
N GLY A 129 3.68 19.26 7.05
CA GLY A 129 4.00 18.73 5.73
C GLY A 129 3.99 17.21 5.74
N ASP A 130 3.34 16.60 4.76
CA ASP A 130 3.09 15.14 4.73
C ASP A 130 4.26 14.33 4.14
N ARG A 131 5.25 14.97 3.54
CA ARG A 131 6.36 14.29 2.82
C ARG A 131 7.60 14.03 3.67
N ASP A 132 7.73 14.70 4.83
CA ASP A 132 8.92 14.64 5.67
C ASP A 132 8.60 13.96 7.00
N TYR A 133 9.08 12.75 7.20
CA TYR A 133 8.85 12.02 8.45
C TYR A 133 9.96 11.02 8.79
N PHE A 134 10.03 10.67 10.06
CA PHE A 134 10.75 9.53 10.60
C PHE A 134 9.73 8.54 11.17
N GLY A 135 9.97 7.25 11.02
CA GLY A 135 9.06 6.22 11.51
C GLY A 135 9.76 4.97 12.02
N VAL A 136 9.05 4.25 12.87
CA VAL A 136 9.42 2.93 13.39
C VAL A 136 8.24 2.01 13.19
N SER A 137 8.45 0.78 12.76
CA SER A 137 7.41 -0.25 12.76
C SER A 137 7.93 -1.57 13.30
N VAL A 138 6.99 -2.36 13.85
CA VAL A 138 7.18 -3.75 14.26
C VAL A 138 6.05 -4.54 13.63
N ASP A 139 6.39 -5.55 12.87
CA ASP A 139 5.43 -6.39 12.17
C ASP A 139 5.67 -7.87 12.50
N SER A 140 4.59 -8.63 12.68
CA SER A 140 4.59 -10.08 12.76
C SER A 140 3.45 -10.60 11.91
N THR A 141 3.77 -11.42 10.93
CA THR A 141 2.81 -11.96 9.96
C THR A 141 3.03 -13.45 9.80
N ARG A 142 1.95 -14.21 9.77
CA ARG A 142 1.96 -15.61 9.37
C ARG A 142 0.94 -15.79 8.26
N THR A 143 1.40 -16.25 7.08
CA THR A 143 0.57 -16.53 5.91
C THR A 143 0.70 -18.01 5.57
N LEU A 144 -0.41 -18.76 5.70
CA LEU A 144 -0.43 -20.20 5.50
C LEU A 144 -0.65 -20.58 4.03
N THR A 145 -1.13 -19.67 3.23
CA THR A 145 -1.60 -19.88 1.86
C THR A 145 -0.71 -19.20 0.83
N SER A 146 0.56 -18.98 1.13
CA SER A 146 1.51 -18.51 0.13
C SER A 146 1.67 -19.55 -0.99
N ARG A 147 1.69 -19.11 -2.24
CA ARG A 147 1.72 -19.99 -3.41
C ARG A 147 3.01 -19.79 -4.21
N PHE A 148 3.44 -20.87 -4.85
CA PHE A 148 4.59 -20.86 -5.72
C PHE A 148 4.36 -21.83 -6.88
N PHE A 149 4.68 -21.40 -8.10
CA PHE A 149 4.45 -22.14 -9.34
C PHE A 149 5.76 -22.46 -10.08
N GLY A 150 6.90 -22.35 -9.39
CA GLY A 150 8.22 -22.38 -10.01
C GLY A 150 8.71 -21.00 -10.43
N LEU A 151 9.86 -20.97 -11.10
CA LEU A 151 10.48 -19.76 -11.65
C LEU A 151 10.28 -19.75 -13.17
N GLY A 152 10.11 -18.54 -13.73
CA GLY A 152 9.97 -18.33 -15.18
C GLY A 152 8.57 -17.87 -15.60
N ALA A 153 8.50 -17.32 -16.81
CA ALA A 153 7.25 -16.90 -17.42
C ALA A 153 6.42 -18.07 -17.95
N ASP A 154 7.06 -19.19 -18.24
CA ASP A 154 6.47 -20.41 -18.77
C ASP A 154 6.03 -21.42 -17.69
N SER A 155 6.09 -21.03 -16.40
CA SER A 155 5.61 -21.87 -15.29
C SER A 155 4.13 -22.21 -15.46
N LEU A 156 3.77 -23.49 -15.21
CA LEU A 156 2.40 -23.96 -15.43
C LEU A 156 1.51 -23.73 -14.20
N LEU A 157 0.22 -23.52 -14.43
CA LEU A 157 -0.76 -23.38 -13.36
C LEU A 157 -0.88 -24.68 -12.55
N ASP A 158 -0.74 -25.82 -13.20
CA ASP A 158 -0.80 -27.16 -12.58
C ASP A 158 0.40 -27.46 -11.66
N ASP A 159 1.49 -26.68 -11.74
CA ASP A 159 2.64 -26.77 -10.85
C ASP A 159 2.43 -26.03 -9.52
N GLU A 160 1.20 -25.66 -9.21
CA GLU A 160 0.85 -24.96 -7.98
C GLU A 160 1.33 -25.72 -6.75
N SER A 161 2.11 -25.03 -5.95
CA SER A 161 2.53 -25.49 -4.63
C SER A 161 2.26 -24.41 -3.57
N SER A 162 2.19 -24.80 -2.31
CA SER A 162 1.88 -23.92 -1.20
C SER A 162 2.88 -24.04 -0.08
N TYR A 163 3.17 -22.91 0.59
CA TYR A 163 4.02 -22.84 1.78
C TYR A 163 3.45 -21.86 2.80
N THR A 164 3.75 -22.11 4.05
CA THR A 164 3.55 -21.16 5.13
C THR A 164 4.78 -20.29 5.27
N ARG A 165 4.60 -18.96 5.40
CA ARG A 165 5.66 -18.03 5.73
C ARG A 165 5.32 -17.28 6.99
N GLU A 166 6.20 -17.36 7.98
CA GLU A 166 6.16 -16.54 9.19
C GLU A 166 7.26 -15.49 9.09
N THR A 167 6.89 -14.22 9.28
CA THR A 167 7.82 -13.09 9.20
C THR A 167 7.72 -12.26 10.46
N GLN A 168 8.86 -11.92 11.05
CA GLN A 168 8.98 -10.96 12.13
C GLN A 168 9.95 -9.87 11.72
N SER A 169 9.57 -8.60 11.89
CA SER A 169 10.46 -7.50 11.53
C SER A 169 10.34 -6.29 12.42
N ILE A 170 11.45 -5.56 12.53
CA ILE A 170 11.51 -4.23 13.10
C ILE A 170 12.17 -3.29 12.09
N SER A 171 11.52 -2.16 11.80
CA SER A 171 11.97 -1.25 10.75
C SER A 171 12.11 0.18 11.24
N LEU A 172 13.11 0.88 10.69
CA LEU A 172 13.36 2.31 10.86
C LEU A 172 13.31 2.98 9.49
N GLY A 173 12.44 3.98 9.32
CA GLY A 173 12.25 4.69 8.07
C GLY A 173 12.45 6.20 8.19
N LEU A 174 13.09 6.79 7.20
CA LEU A 174 13.23 8.24 7.04
C LEU A 174 12.79 8.63 5.63
N GLN A 175 11.95 9.66 5.53
CA GLN A 175 11.59 10.27 4.25
C GLN A 175 11.75 11.78 4.32
N LYS A 176 12.30 12.37 3.27
CA LYS A 176 12.45 13.82 3.12
C LYS A 176 12.18 14.29 1.70
N SER A 177 11.56 15.45 1.60
CA SER A 177 11.39 16.15 0.34
C SER A 177 12.57 17.11 0.08
N LEU A 178 12.92 17.31 -1.18
CA LEU A 178 14.05 18.09 -1.64
C LEU A 178 13.62 19.05 -2.78
N PRO A 179 14.30 20.19 -2.96
CA PRO A 179 15.38 20.73 -2.11
C PRO A 179 14.87 21.27 -0.78
N LYS A 180 13.57 21.53 -0.66
CA LYS A 180 12.89 22.04 0.53
C LYS A 180 11.68 21.20 0.86
N THR A 181 11.13 21.38 2.05
CA THR A 181 9.89 20.74 2.50
C THR A 181 8.75 20.96 1.49
N GLY A 182 8.08 19.86 1.11
CA GLY A 182 7.05 19.87 0.07
C GLY A 182 7.59 19.78 -1.36
N GLY A 183 8.91 19.77 -1.57
CA GLY A 183 9.53 19.64 -2.89
C GLY A 183 9.11 18.38 -3.65
N ASN A 184 9.25 18.40 -4.98
CA ASN A 184 8.84 17.30 -5.84
C ASN A 184 9.76 16.08 -5.75
N TRP A 185 11.02 16.27 -5.39
CA TRP A 185 11.92 15.16 -5.16
C TRP A 185 11.75 14.63 -3.75
N ILE A 186 11.56 13.33 -3.63
CA ILE A 186 11.39 12.64 -2.36
C ILE A 186 12.48 11.59 -2.26
N TRP A 187 13.31 11.72 -1.24
CA TRP A 187 14.28 10.71 -0.86
C TRP A 187 13.78 9.92 0.33
N SER A 188 14.00 8.60 0.34
CA SER A 188 13.71 7.78 1.51
C SER A 188 14.78 6.72 1.74
N ALA A 189 14.96 6.38 3.02
CA ALA A 189 15.75 5.23 3.46
C ALA A 189 14.95 4.42 4.48
N ASN A 190 15.08 3.11 4.41
CA ASN A 190 14.51 2.18 5.38
C ASN A 190 15.53 1.11 5.74
N PHE A 191 15.58 0.75 7.01
CA PHE A 191 16.37 -0.34 7.57
C PHE A 191 15.42 -1.27 8.29
N SER A 192 15.38 -2.53 7.91
CA SER A 192 14.49 -3.53 8.49
C SER A 192 15.26 -4.79 8.84
N LEU A 193 15.36 -5.07 10.13
CA LEU A 193 15.80 -6.38 10.60
C LEU A 193 14.60 -7.33 10.48
N GLN A 194 14.77 -8.42 9.75
CA GLN A 194 13.70 -9.36 9.44
C GLN A 194 14.17 -10.79 9.60
N MET A 195 13.31 -11.62 10.20
CA MET A 195 13.47 -13.06 10.35
C MET A 195 12.28 -13.73 9.65
N ASP A 196 12.55 -14.76 8.87
CA ASP A 196 11.55 -15.51 8.12
C ASP A 196 11.71 -17.02 8.36
N ASP A 197 10.59 -17.71 8.63
CA ASP A 197 10.49 -19.15 8.71
C ASP A 197 9.57 -19.66 7.59
N ILE A 198 9.96 -20.77 6.96
CA ILE A 198 9.20 -21.43 5.91
C ILE A 198 8.78 -22.82 6.38
N SER A 199 7.52 -23.16 6.20
CA SER A 199 6.97 -24.48 6.52
C SER A 199 5.87 -24.88 5.55
N SER A 200 5.34 -26.10 5.71
CA SER A 200 4.28 -26.65 4.87
C SER A 200 3.09 -25.71 4.74
N GLY A 201 2.57 -25.56 3.53
CA GLY A 201 1.42 -24.71 3.22
C GLY A 201 0.08 -25.37 3.56
N ALA A 202 -0.99 -24.57 3.49
CA ALA A 202 -2.35 -25.00 3.83
C ALA A 202 -3.37 -24.87 2.68
N VAL A 203 -2.93 -24.70 1.43
CA VAL A 203 -3.84 -24.70 0.27
C VAL A 203 -4.23 -26.15 -0.04
N GLY A 204 -5.52 -26.49 0.07
CA GLY A 204 -6.01 -27.84 0.21
C GLY A 204 -5.78 -28.80 -0.97
N GLU A 205 -5.56 -28.31 -2.19
CA GLU A 205 -5.29 -29.13 -3.38
C GLU A 205 -3.88 -28.91 -3.95
N ALA A 206 -3.14 -27.92 -3.44
CA ALA A 206 -1.79 -27.63 -3.90
C ALA A 206 -0.75 -28.56 -3.24
N PHE A 207 0.31 -28.88 -3.98
CA PHE A 207 1.45 -29.60 -3.43
C PHE A 207 2.15 -28.77 -2.35
N ASP A 208 2.86 -29.45 -1.45
CA ASP A 208 3.69 -28.76 -0.46
C ASP A 208 4.99 -28.26 -1.12
N THR A 209 5.23 -26.95 -1.08
CA THR A 209 6.42 -26.34 -1.69
C THR A 209 7.70 -26.87 -1.05
N THR A 210 7.68 -27.22 0.24
CA THR A 210 8.86 -27.80 0.93
C THR A 210 9.22 -29.20 0.42
N VAL A 211 8.27 -29.89 -0.20
CA VAL A 211 8.48 -31.20 -0.81
C VAL A 211 8.86 -31.09 -2.29
N VAL A 212 8.21 -30.18 -3.02
CA VAL A 212 8.44 -29.99 -4.47
C VAL A 212 9.73 -29.24 -4.75
N TYR A 213 10.07 -28.24 -3.92
CA TYR A 213 11.25 -27.37 -4.07
C TYR A 213 12.07 -27.33 -2.76
N PRO A 214 12.59 -28.48 -2.29
CA PRO A 214 13.22 -28.58 -0.97
C PRO A 214 14.47 -27.70 -0.83
N GLU A 215 15.25 -27.52 -1.90
CA GLU A 215 16.43 -26.66 -1.88
C GLU A 215 16.07 -25.20 -1.68
N LEU A 216 15.13 -24.65 -2.49
CA LEU A 216 14.71 -23.26 -2.40
C LEU A 216 14.05 -22.93 -1.05
N THR A 217 13.26 -23.83 -0.51
CA THR A 217 12.60 -23.63 0.78
C THR A 217 13.57 -23.75 1.95
N SER A 218 14.51 -24.70 1.90
CA SER A 218 15.56 -24.84 2.90
C SER A 218 16.52 -23.65 2.93
N GLU A 219 16.84 -23.05 1.78
CA GLU A 219 17.64 -21.83 1.71
C GLU A 219 16.91 -20.58 2.27
N ALA A 220 15.58 -20.61 2.30
CA ALA A 220 14.74 -19.51 2.72
C ALA A 220 14.15 -19.69 4.13
N ASP A 221 14.38 -20.84 4.76
CA ASP A 221 13.94 -21.15 6.11
C ASP A 221 14.94 -20.63 7.14
N ASP A 222 14.43 -20.21 8.31
CA ASP A 222 15.23 -19.61 9.39
C ASP A 222 16.18 -18.50 8.88
N PHE A 223 15.64 -17.66 7.98
CA PHE A 223 16.41 -16.67 7.23
C PHE A 223 16.36 -15.30 7.89
N GLY A 224 17.47 -14.84 8.44
CA GLY A 224 17.65 -13.54 9.07
C GLY A 224 18.45 -12.56 8.21
N ALA A 225 17.89 -11.40 7.89
CA ALA A 225 18.57 -10.39 7.10
C ALA A 225 18.30 -8.97 7.54
N LEU A 226 19.26 -8.09 7.26
CA LEU A 226 19.06 -6.64 7.32
C LEU A 226 18.67 -6.12 5.93
N TRP A 227 17.40 -5.82 5.74
CA TRP A 227 16.93 -5.20 4.52
C TRP A 227 17.19 -3.69 4.55
N ILE A 228 18.00 -3.20 3.60
CA ILE A 228 18.38 -1.80 3.49
C ILE A 228 17.82 -1.25 2.20
N MET A 229 16.86 -0.34 2.30
CA MET A 229 16.27 0.33 1.15
C MET A 229 16.71 1.79 1.07
N ALA A 230 17.11 2.20 -0.12
CA ALA A 230 17.25 3.61 -0.48
C ALA A 230 16.41 3.90 -1.73
N SER A 231 15.69 4.99 -1.75
CA SER A 231 14.92 5.39 -2.92
C SER A 231 14.96 6.90 -3.16
N ILE A 232 14.79 7.26 -4.44
CA ILE A 232 14.55 8.62 -4.87
C ILE A 232 13.41 8.61 -5.88
N ARG A 233 12.46 9.55 -5.74
CA ARG A 233 11.37 9.72 -6.71
C ARG A 233 11.07 11.18 -6.95
N HIS A 234 10.66 11.47 -8.17
CA HIS A 234 10.07 12.76 -8.56
C HIS A 234 8.56 12.59 -8.60
N ASP A 235 7.83 13.33 -7.76
CA ASP A 235 6.38 13.20 -7.57
C ASP A 235 5.72 14.56 -7.69
N THR A 236 5.03 14.78 -8.81
CA THR A 236 4.27 16.01 -9.12
C THR A 236 2.78 15.82 -8.97
N ARG A 237 2.31 14.65 -8.52
CA ARG A 237 0.88 14.38 -8.39
C ARG A 237 0.23 15.39 -7.44
N ASP A 238 -0.96 15.82 -7.79
CA ASP A 238 -1.79 16.75 -7.01
C ASP A 238 -2.19 16.19 -5.64
N ALA A 239 -2.40 14.87 -5.54
CA ALA A 239 -2.66 14.17 -4.29
C ALA A 239 -1.90 12.84 -4.22
N GLN A 240 -1.57 12.37 -3.02
CA GLN A 240 -0.88 11.09 -2.83
C GLN A 240 -1.83 9.88 -2.87
N HIS A 241 -3.05 10.04 -2.36
CA HIS A 241 -4.00 8.94 -2.20
C HIS A 241 -4.99 8.80 -3.35
N LEU A 242 -5.42 9.92 -3.94
CA LEU A 242 -6.33 9.93 -5.07
C LEU A 242 -5.91 11.04 -6.04
N PRO A 243 -4.87 10.83 -6.83
CA PRO A 243 -4.42 11.80 -7.81
C PRO A 243 -5.34 11.84 -9.03
N TYR A 244 -5.54 13.04 -9.54
CA TYR A 244 -6.25 13.32 -10.79
C TYR A 244 -5.31 13.78 -11.89
N GLU A 245 -4.14 14.33 -11.51
CA GLU A 245 -3.14 14.87 -12.43
C GLU A 245 -1.72 14.67 -11.89
N GLY A 246 -0.76 14.58 -12.81
CA GLY A 246 0.66 14.54 -12.50
C GLY A 246 1.29 13.16 -12.65
N HIS A 247 2.52 13.05 -12.19
CA HIS A 247 3.28 11.81 -12.30
C HIS A 247 4.13 11.56 -11.05
N SER A 248 4.48 10.29 -10.86
CA SER A 248 5.47 9.86 -9.89
C SER A 248 6.43 8.87 -10.57
N VAL A 249 7.71 9.21 -10.67
CA VAL A 249 8.76 8.33 -11.21
C VAL A 249 9.84 8.15 -10.18
N GLY A 250 10.20 6.91 -9.87
CA GLY A 250 11.12 6.60 -8.79
C GLY A 250 12.02 5.40 -9.08
N LEU A 251 13.19 5.46 -8.48
CA LEU A 251 14.17 4.38 -8.42
C LEU A 251 14.36 3.98 -6.96
N SER A 252 14.32 2.68 -6.68
CA SER A 252 14.68 2.13 -5.37
C SER A 252 15.70 1.00 -5.49
N LEU A 253 16.56 0.93 -4.51
CA LEU A 253 17.53 -0.13 -4.31
C LEU A 253 17.24 -0.78 -2.96
N LEU A 254 17.08 -2.08 -2.92
CA LEU A 254 16.85 -2.87 -1.73
C LEU A 254 17.96 -3.90 -1.60
N GLY A 255 18.88 -3.68 -0.66
CA GLY A 255 19.94 -4.62 -0.31
C GLY A 255 19.48 -5.58 0.78
N CYS A 256 20.00 -6.80 0.75
CA CYS A 256 19.69 -7.86 1.69
C CYS A 256 20.98 -8.54 2.17
N PRO A 257 21.85 -7.87 2.97
CA PRO A 257 22.93 -8.58 3.66
C PRO A 257 22.33 -9.55 4.68
N VAL A 258 22.73 -10.81 4.55
CA VAL A 258 22.31 -11.90 5.44
C VAL A 258 23.02 -11.76 6.79
N ILE A 259 22.29 -11.93 7.89
CA ILE A 259 22.81 -11.83 9.26
C ILE A 259 22.86 -13.20 9.92
N ASP A 260 21.84 -14.00 9.69
CA ASP A 260 21.66 -15.31 10.31
C ASP A 260 20.99 -16.24 9.32
N GLN A 261 21.50 -17.46 9.22
CA GLN A 261 20.96 -18.50 8.38
C GLN A 261 21.47 -19.85 8.85
N ASP A 262 20.56 -20.78 9.08
CA ASP A 262 20.87 -22.19 9.35
C ASP A 262 20.23 -23.05 8.25
N SER A 263 20.94 -23.18 7.12
CA SER A 263 20.42 -23.91 5.96
C SER A 263 21.30 -25.10 5.59
N PRO A 264 20.76 -26.33 5.60
CA PRO A 264 21.48 -27.53 5.15
C PRO A 264 21.70 -27.55 3.63
N ALA A 265 20.98 -26.77 2.85
CA ALA A 265 21.12 -26.72 1.38
C ALA A 265 22.20 -25.74 0.91
N GLY A 266 22.63 -24.81 1.78
CA GLY A 266 23.63 -23.79 1.46
C GLY A 266 23.20 -22.42 1.97
N GLU A 267 24.18 -21.53 2.14
CA GLU A 267 23.93 -20.18 2.62
C GLU A 267 23.75 -19.23 1.44
N LEU A 268 22.71 -18.37 1.50
CA LEU A 268 22.55 -17.26 0.58
C LEU A 268 23.55 -16.16 0.94
N ASN A 269 24.23 -15.61 -0.07
CA ASN A 269 25.22 -14.55 0.14
C ASN A 269 24.61 -13.15 0.21
N GLY A 270 23.30 -13.07 0.02
CA GLY A 270 22.58 -11.82 -0.08
C GLY A 270 22.60 -11.19 -1.48
N GLY A 271 21.76 -10.20 -1.69
CA GLY A 271 21.62 -9.61 -3.01
C GLY A 271 21.07 -8.18 -2.97
N ILE A 272 20.83 -7.64 -4.16
CA ILE A 272 20.25 -6.31 -4.36
C ILE A 272 19.09 -6.44 -5.35
N ILE A 273 17.93 -5.91 -4.95
CA ILE A 273 16.77 -5.75 -5.81
C ILE A 273 16.68 -4.27 -6.21
N THR A 274 16.63 -4.02 -7.51
CA THR A 274 16.46 -2.69 -8.09
C THR A 274 15.06 -2.57 -8.66
N ASN A 275 14.33 -1.50 -8.33
CA ASN A 275 13.01 -1.24 -8.89
C ASN A 275 12.96 0.15 -9.49
N LEU A 276 12.54 0.24 -10.75
CA LEU A 276 12.17 1.48 -11.44
C LEU A 276 10.64 1.49 -11.57
N THR A 277 9.99 2.51 -11.05
CA THR A 277 8.53 2.63 -11.12
C THR A 277 8.11 3.98 -11.69
N GLY A 278 7.03 3.99 -12.43
CA GLY A 278 6.43 5.20 -12.97
C GLY A 278 4.90 5.11 -12.94
N THR A 279 4.26 6.17 -12.49
CA THR A 279 2.80 6.33 -12.52
C THR A 279 2.50 7.70 -13.14
N TRP A 280 1.59 7.75 -14.08
CA TRP A 280 1.10 8.99 -14.69
C TRP A 280 -0.41 9.02 -14.58
N VAL A 281 -0.96 10.15 -14.18
CA VAL A 281 -2.39 10.36 -14.08
C VAL A 281 -2.76 11.58 -14.88
N THR A 282 -3.75 11.43 -15.75
CA THR A 282 -4.20 12.49 -16.64
C THR A 282 -5.70 12.68 -16.49
N PRO A 283 -6.18 13.92 -16.25
CA PRO A 283 -7.59 14.22 -16.25
C PRO A 283 -8.19 13.99 -17.64
N VAL A 284 -9.39 13.45 -17.66
CA VAL A 284 -10.15 13.26 -18.91
C VAL A 284 -11.53 13.90 -18.80
N PRO A 285 -12.18 14.25 -19.91
CA PRO A 285 -13.53 14.77 -19.88
C PRO A 285 -14.49 13.86 -19.12
N PRO A 286 -15.34 14.40 -18.25
CA PRO A 286 -16.27 13.59 -17.47
C PRO A 286 -17.33 12.96 -18.38
N LEU A 287 -17.65 11.69 -18.12
CA LEU A 287 -18.63 10.94 -18.89
C LEU A 287 -20.06 11.02 -18.29
N PHE A 288 -20.16 10.98 -16.96
CA PHE A 288 -21.43 10.84 -16.26
C PHE A 288 -21.80 12.05 -15.37
N HIS A 289 -20.99 13.08 -15.38
CA HIS A 289 -21.19 14.28 -14.54
C HIS A 289 -20.65 15.54 -15.23
N SER A 290 -20.97 16.71 -14.69
CA SER A 290 -20.56 18.01 -15.29
C SER A 290 -19.10 18.40 -15.05
N GLY A 291 -18.38 17.63 -14.24
CA GLY A 291 -17.02 17.95 -13.84
C GLY A 291 -16.92 19.10 -12.83
N SER A 292 -15.70 19.41 -12.43
CA SER A 292 -15.38 20.60 -11.66
C SER A 292 -13.96 21.09 -11.97
N ASP A 293 -13.63 22.31 -11.52
CA ASP A 293 -12.31 22.88 -11.65
C ASP A 293 -11.28 22.07 -10.83
N LEU A 294 -10.10 21.78 -11.41
CA LEU A 294 -8.96 21.16 -10.75
C LEU A 294 -8.45 21.95 -9.55
N ALA A 295 -8.64 23.27 -9.54
CA ALA A 295 -8.22 24.13 -8.44
C ALA A 295 -9.02 23.93 -7.14
N LYS A 296 -10.11 23.17 -7.17
CA LYS A 296 -10.88 22.82 -5.95
C LYS A 296 -10.11 21.79 -5.11
N GLU A 297 -10.27 21.86 -3.81
CA GLU A 297 -9.63 20.95 -2.84
C GLU A 297 -9.95 19.46 -3.10
N ASN A 298 -11.10 19.15 -3.66
CA ASN A 298 -11.52 17.82 -4.03
C ASN A 298 -12.28 17.85 -5.36
N PRO A 299 -11.57 17.96 -6.50
CA PRO A 299 -12.20 18.14 -7.78
C PRO A 299 -12.98 16.90 -8.22
N LEU A 300 -14.11 17.11 -8.87
CA LEU A 300 -14.91 16.04 -9.47
C LEU A 300 -14.43 15.83 -10.91
N ILE A 301 -13.44 14.95 -11.09
CA ILE A 301 -12.74 14.75 -12.35
C ILE A 301 -12.58 13.25 -12.60
N ASP A 302 -12.86 12.85 -13.84
CA ASP A 302 -12.48 11.52 -14.32
C ASP A 302 -11.00 11.51 -14.69
N SER A 303 -10.34 10.38 -14.54
CA SER A 303 -8.91 10.25 -14.84
C SER A 303 -8.56 8.96 -15.54
N VAL A 304 -7.50 8.99 -16.30
CA VAL A 304 -6.78 7.81 -16.79
C VAL A 304 -5.44 7.76 -16.06
N ALA A 305 -5.16 6.64 -15.43
CA ALA A 305 -3.88 6.37 -14.80
C ALA A 305 -3.15 5.28 -15.56
N THR A 306 -1.84 5.45 -15.76
CA THR A 306 -0.94 4.45 -16.32
C THR A 306 0.18 4.17 -15.34
N PHE A 307 0.66 2.95 -15.36
CA PHE A 307 1.69 2.45 -14.47
C PHE A 307 2.71 1.62 -15.25
N LEU A 308 3.97 1.73 -14.86
CA LEU A 308 5.08 0.89 -15.33
C LEU A 308 5.99 0.58 -14.16
N SER A 309 6.38 -0.68 -14.01
CA SER A 309 7.42 -1.10 -13.08
C SER A 309 8.37 -2.06 -13.77
N ILE A 310 9.66 -1.89 -13.51
CA ILE A 310 10.73 -2.81 -13.94
C ILE A 310 11.56 -3.13 -12.71
N SER A 311 11.71 -4.41 -12.42
CA SER A 311 12.46 -4.91 -11.27
C SER A 311 13.54 -5.87 -11.72
N GLY A 312 14.69 -5.85 -11.07
CA GLY A 312 15.78 -6.78 -11.34
C GLY A 312 16.55 -7.11 -10.07
N THR A 313 16.92 -8.37 -9.91
CA THR A 313 17.65 -8.92 -8.78
C THR A 313 19.05 -9.34 -9.20
N ARG A 314 20.05 -8.95 -8.40
CA ARG A 314 21.44 -9.40 -8.52
C ARG A 314 21.90 -9.97 -7.20
N GLY A 315 22.68 -11.06 -7.26
CA GLY A 315 23.09 -11.82 -6.08
C GLY A 315 22.05 -12.87 -5.71
N GLU A 316 22.07 -13.32 -4.47
CA GLU A 316 21.26 -14.43 -3.96
C GLU A 316 20.33 -13.89 -2.88
N VAL A 317 19.05 -13.96 -3.15
CA VAL A 317 17.98 -13.60 -2.20
C VAL A 317 17.01 -14.78 -2.12
N PRO A 318 16.26 -14.93 -1.01
CA PRO A 318 15.27 -16.00 -0.91
C PRO A 318 14.27 -15.95 -2.07
N PHE A 319 13.80 -17.10 -2.53
CA PHE A 319 12.90 -17.22 -3.69
C PHE A 319 11.63 -16.35 -3.55
N TRP A 320 11.13 -16.19 -2.34
CA TRP A 320 9.95 -15.36 -2.07
C TRP A 320 10.21 -13.85 -2.23
N ALA A 321 11.46 -13.41 -2.25
CA ALA A 321 11.85 -12.02 -2.45
C ALA A 321 12.04 -11.63 -3.92
N TYR A 322 12.12 -12.60 -4.83
CA TYR A 322 12.20 -12.29 -6.27
C TYR A 322 10.96 -11.51 -6.74
N PRO A 323 11.11 -10.62 -7.72
CA PRO A 323 9.99 -9.95 -8.38
C PRO A 323 8.93 -10.94 -8.83
N ALA A 324 7.66 -10.59 -8.62
CA ALA A 324 6.55 -11.47 -8.94
C ALA A 324 5.39 -10.71 -9.59
N LEU A 325 4.65 -11.40 -10.45
CA LEU A 325 3.44 -10.94 -11.10
C LEU A 325 2.23 -11.73 -10.60
N GLY A 326 1.07 -11.13 -10.69
CA GLY A 326 -0.20 -11.64 -10.18
C GLY A 326 -0.64 -10.93 -8.90
N GLY A 327 -1.93 -11.01 -8.62
CA GLY A 327 -2.57 -10.38 -7.47
C GLY A 327 -2.90 -8.91 -7.68
N SER A 328 -3.44 -8.32 -6.64
CA SER A 328 -4.15 -7.02 -6.68
C SER A 328 -3.32 -5.78 -7.03
N GLN A 329 -2.01 -5.90 -7.22
CA GLN A 329 -1.10 -4.77 -7.47
C GLN A 329 -0.41 -4.82 -8.84
N THR A 330 -0.43 -5.98 -9.51
CA THR A 330 0.24 -6.19 -10.80
C THR A 330 -0.75 -6.71 -11.83
N LEU A 331 -0.86 -8.02 -12.04
CA LEU A 331 -1.84 -8.65 -12.93
C LEU A 331 -3.08 -9.04 -12.13
N ARG A 332 -4.08 -8.14 -12.08
CA ARG A 332 -5.22 -8.24 -11.15
C ARG A 332 -6.17 -9.42 -11.39
N GLY A 333 -6.10 -10.03 -12.56
CA GLY A 333 -6.88 -11.23 -12.88
C GLY A 333 -6.25 -12.54 -12.45
N SER A 334 -4.97 -12.53 -12.04
CA SER A 334 -4.20 -13.72 -11.71
C SER A 334 -4.00 -13.86 -10.19
N ILE A 335 -3.72 -15.07 -9.74
CA ILE A 335 -3.34 -15.39 -8.36
C ILE A 335 -2.08 -14.60 -7.97
N ALA A 336 -1.98 -14.20 -6.70
CA ALA A 336 -0.81 -13.47 -6.21
C ALA A 336 0.47 -14.29 -6.34
N GLY A 337 1.47 -13.72 -7.03
CA GLY A 337 2.76 -14.39 -7.26
C GLY A 337 2.72 -15.53 -8.27
N ARG A 338 1.76 -15.55 -9.21
CA ARG A 338 1.57 -16.56 -10.24
C ARG A 338 2.84 -16.78 -11.06
N TRP A 339 3.53 -15.71 -11.45
CA TRP A 339 4.83 -15.78 -12.11
C TRP A 339 5.87 -15.07 -11.28
N ARG A 340 7.05 -15.66 -11.18
CA ARG A 340 8.14 -15.16 -10.36
C ARG A 340 9.48 -15.48 -10.99
N ASP A 341 10.40 -14.50 -10.99
CA ASP A 341 11.78 -14.74 -11.41
C ASP A 341 12.69 -13.57 -10.96
N ARG A 342 13.98 -13.63 -11.27
CA ARG A 342 14.98 -12.62 -10.93
C ARG A 342 14.66 -11.22 -11.48
N ASN A 343 13.99 -11.15 -12.61
CA ASN A 343 13.59 -9.89 -13.24
C ASN A 343 12.10 -9.93 -13.58
N ALA A 344 11.46 -8.78 -13.50
CA ALA A 344 10.05 -8.61 -13.87
C ALA A 344 9.81 -7.22 -14.47
N TRP A 345 8.87 -7.12 -15.40
CA TRP A 345 8.23 -5.87 -15.72
C TRP A 345 6.71 -6.02 -15.64
N THR A 346 6.03 -4.93 -15.29
CA THR A 346 4.57 -4.85 -15.35
C THR A 346 4.15 -3.45 -15.76
N ALA A 347 3.12 -3.37 -16.59
CA ALA A 347 2.49 -2.14 -17.01
C ALA A 347 0.97 -2.27 -16.87
N GLY A 348 0.31 -1.17 -16.59
CA GLY A 348 -1.14 -1.15 -16.50
C GLY A 348 -1.73 0.19 -16.90
N VAL A 349 -2.99 0.14 -17.30
CA VAL A 349 -3.82 1.32 -17.56
C VAL A 349 -5.17 1.16 -16.88
N GLU A 350 -5.64 2.23 -16.28
CA GLU A 350 -6.92 2.26 -15.58
C GLU A 350 -7.65 3.56 -15.89
N TRP A 351 -8.86 3.45 -16.45
CA TRP A 351 -9.78 4.58 -16.59
C TRP A 351 -10.74 4.60 -15.39
N ARG A 352 -10.91 5.78 -14.77
CA ARG A 352 -11.63 6.00 -13.50
C ARG A 352 -12.75 7.02 -13.65
N PRO A 353 -13.89 6.68 -14.27
CA PRO A 353 -15.06 7.56 -14.29
C PRO A 353 -15.83 7.50 -12.97
N TRP A 354 -16.30 8.66 -12.51
CA TRP A 354 -17.24 8.79 -11.42
C TRP A 354 -18.67 8.71 -11.94
N ILE A 355 -19.50 7.86 -11.33
CA ILE A 355 -20.89 7.66 -11.73
C ILE A 355 -21.82 8.33 -10.74
N PHE A 356 -21.57 8.10 -9.45
CA PHE A 356 -22.35 8.67 -8.35
C PHE A 356 -21.52 9.74 -7.64
N THR A 357 -22.04 10.97 -7.68
CA THR A 357 -21.28 12.17 -7.27
C THR A 357 -21.98 12.99 -6.20
N LYS A 358 -23.12 12.50 -5.69
CA LYS A 358 -23.85 13.12 -4.60
C LYS A 358 -23.49 12.43 -3.28
N GLU A 359 -23.09 13.25 -2.30
CA GLU A 359 -22.84 12.74 -0.96
C GLU A 359 -24.05 12.02 -0.40
N PHE A 360 -23.85 10.84 0.15
CA PHE A 360 -24.87 10.02 0.80
C PHE A 360 -24.42 9.64 2.22
N PRO A 361 -25.15 10.07 3.27
CA PRO A 361 -24.85 9.68 4.64
C PRO A 361 -25.19 8.18 4.84
N ILE A 362 -24.19 7.37 5.16
CA ILE A 362 -24.38 5.95 5.49
C ILE A 362 -24.72 5.81 6.97
N TYR A 363 -24.00 6.52 7.81
CA TYR A 363 -24.19 6.55 9.26
C TYR A 363 -23.70 7.89 9.80
N LYS A 364 -24.25 8.38 10.90
CA LYS A 364 -24.05 9.69 11.56
C LYS A 364 -22.87 10.57 11.08
N GLN A 365 -21.70 10.00 10.91
CA GLN A 365 -20.46 10.69 10.54
C GLN A 365 -19.75 10.08 9.33
N ILE A 366 -20.29 9.01 8.75
CA ILE A 366 -19.69 8.33 7.58
C ILE A 366 -20.52 8.69 6.36
N ARG A 367 -19.91 9.41 5.43
CA ARG A 367 -20.53 9.79 4.16
C ARG A 367 -19.83 9.09 3.02
N LEU A 368 -20.59 8.42 2.17
CA LEU A 368 -20.13 8.07 0.84
C LEU A 368 -20.09 9.36 0.03
N GLU A 369 -18.91 9.77 -0.37
CA GLU A 369 -18.74 11.01 -1.12
C GLU A 369 -18.98 10.79 -2.61
N ARG A 370 -18.36 9.75 -3.14
CA ARG A 370 -18.46 9.38 -4.56
C ARG A 370 -18.39 7.87 -4.72
N ALA A 371 -19.06 7.38 -5.76
CA ALA A 371 -18.87 6.04 -6.27
C ALA A 371 -18.61 6.08 -7.78
N GLY A 372 -17.65 5.31 -8.22
CA GLY A 372 -17.25 5.21 -9.61
C GLY A 372 -16.90 3.77 -9.98
N VAL A 373 -16.57 3.61 -11.22
CA VAL A 373 -16.03 2.35 -11.75
C VAL A 373 -14.58 2.55 -12.17
N ALA A 374 -13.89 1.46 -12.39
CA ALA A 374 -12.61 1.43 -13.07
C ALA A 374 -12.68 0.37 -14.16
N ILE A 375 -12.08 0.66 -15.31
CA ILE A 375 -11.83 -0.34 -16.36
C ILE A 375 -10.33 -0.41 -16.49
N PHE A 376 -9.78 -1.62 -16.43
CA PHE A 376 -8.35 -1.78 -16.41
C PHE A 376 -7.84 -2.89 -17.34
N PHE A 377 -6.59 -2.72 -17.73
CA PHE A 377 -5.79 -3.71 -18.42
C PHE A 377 -4.38 -3.67 -17.83
N ASP A 378 -3.85 -4.83 -17.48
CA ASP A 378 -2.50 -5.01 -16.94
C ASP A 378 -1.76 -6.03 -17.79
N ALA A 379 -0.46 -5.84 -18.00
CA ALA A 379 0.42 -6.78 -18.69
C ALA A 379 1.79 -6.83 -18.03
N GLY A 380 2.50 -7.95 -18.17
CA GLY A 380 3.84 -8.11 -17.62
C GLY A 380 4.48 -9.43 -17.99
N SER A 381 5.76 -9.57 -17.67
CA SER A 381 6.53 -10.78 -17.83
C SER A 381 7.62 -10.87 -16.76
N VAL A 382 8.15 -12.06 -16.55
CA VAL A 382 9.28 -12.34 -15.68
C VAL A 382 10.38 -13.05 -16.48
N SER A 383 11.63 -12.97 -16.02
CA SER A 383 12.75 -13.65 -16.65
C SER A 383 13.92 -13.83 -15.70
N ASN A 384 14.68 -14.92 -15.87
CA ASN A 384 15.93 -15.11 -15.16
C ASN A 384 17.03 -14.12 -15.61
N SER A 385 17.01 -13.68 -16.88
CA SER A 385 17.99 -12.74 -17.45
C SER A 385 17.32 -11.41 -17.84
N PHE A 386 17.94 -10.29 -17.48
CA PHE A 386 17.42 -8.98 -17.87
C PHE A 386 17.38 -8.76 -19.39
N ASP A 387 18.32 -9.35 -20.13
CA ASP A 387 18.40 -9.23 -21.59
C ASP A 387 17.25 -9.94 -22.30
N GLN A 388 16.66 -10.96 -21.66
CA GLN A 388 15.53 -11.74 -22.18
C GLN A 388 14.17 -11.19 -21.70
N LEU A 389 14.13 -10.34 -20.70
CA LEU A 389 12.93 -9.90 -20.01
C LEU A 389 11.79 -9.42 -20.93
N PHE A 390 12.11 -8.78 -22.05
CA PHE A 390 11.13 -8.29 -23.01
C PHE A 390 10.87 -9.25 -24.19
N ASN A 391 11.53 -10.41 -24.19
CA ASN A 391 11.37 -11.45 -25.22
C ASN A 391 10.63 -12.69 -24.67
N GLU A 392 10.44 -12.77 -23.36
CA GLU A 392 9.69 -13.83 -22.71
C GLU A 392 8.17 -13.68 -22.95
N GLU A 393 7.42 -14.71 -22.65
CA GLU A 393 5.98 -14.73 -22.74
C GLU A 393 5.38 -13.59 -21.90
N VAL A 394 4.45 -12.86 -22.50
CA VAL A 394 3.76 -11.73 -21.85
C VAL A 394 2.40 -12.19 -21.37
N HIS A 395 2.19 -12.11 -20.08
CA HIS A 395 0.91 -12.37 -19.45
C HIS A 395 0.11 -11.09 -19.29
N TYR A 396 -1.21 -11.19 -19.33
CA TYR A 396 -2.09 -10.04 -19.18
C TYR A 396 -3.34 -10.34 -18.37
N SER A 397 -3.90 -9.30 -17.82
CA SER A 397 -5.21 -9.35 -17.19
C SER A 397 -6.03 -8.12 -17.54
N TYR A 398 -7.34 -8.26 -17.54
CA TYR A 398 -8.28 -7.18 -17.75
C TYR A 398 -9.48 -7.32 -16.84
N GLY A 399 -10.14 -6.22 -16.56
CA GLY A 399 -11.27 -6.29 -15.66
C GLY A 399 -11.96 -4.96 -15.41
N ILE A 400 -12.86 -5.05 -14.44
CA ILE A 400 -13.62 -3.90 -13.94
C ILE A 400 -13.47 -3.80 -12.43
N GLY A 401 -13.60 -2.60 -11.91
CA GLY A 401 -13.56 -2.37 -10.48
C GLY A 401 -14.56 -1.31 -10.05
N LEU A 402 -14.89 -1.33 -8.77
CA LEU A 402 -15.66 -0.29 -8.10
C LEU A 402 -14.70 0.61 -7.30
N ARG A 403 -14.99 1.88 -7.22
CA ARG A 403 -14.25 2.89 -6.48
C ARG A 403 -15.20 3.67 -5.59
N PHE A 404 -14.89 3.72 -4.28
CA PHE A 404 -15.70 4.41 -3.28
C PHE A 404 -14.81 5.36 -2.49
N THR A 405 -15.18 6.64 -2.40
CA THR A 405 -14.49 7.60 -1.53
C THR A 405 -15.36 7.95 -0.34
N PHE A 406 -14.73 7.98 0.83
CA PHE A 406 -15.35 8.33 2.10
C PHE A 406 -14.56 9.46 2.75
N GLU A 407 -15.26 10.48 3.24
CA GLU A 407 -14.66 11.58 4.02
C GLU A 407 -13.40 12.18 3.35
N ARG A 408 -13.37 12.25 2.02
CA ARG A 408 -12.29 12.84 1.19
C ARG A 408 -10.90 12.18 1.31
N GLN A 409 -10.75 11.14 2.13
CA GLN A 409 -9.43 10.56 2.44
C GLN A 409 -9.37 9.05 2.24
N ALA A 410 -10.49 8.37 2.36
CA ALA A 410 -10.53 6.92 2.28
C ALA A 410 -11.06 6.47 0.91
N LEU A 411 -10.22 5.89 0.12
CA LEU A 411 -10.60 5.21 -1.12
C LEU A 411 -10.63 3.70 -0.89
N PHE A 412 -11.77 3.09 -1.18
CA PHE A 412 -11.93 1.65 -1.27
C PHE A 412 -12.12 1.24 -2.71
N ARG A 413 -11.50 0.15 -3.07
CA ARG A 413 -11.66 -0.49 -4.37
C ARG A 413 -12.07 -1.95 -4.23
N ALA A 414 -12.90 -2.40 -5.17
CA ALA A 414 -13.20 -3.80 -5.38
C ALA A 414 -12.95 -4.10 -6.85
N ASP A 415 -11.98 -4.94 -7.14
CA ASP A 415 -11.59 -5.29 -8.50
C ASP A 415 -11.97 -6.73 -8.81
N LEU A 416 -12.49 -6.96 -10.00
CA LEU A 416 -12.74 -8.26 -10.60
C LEU A 416 -11.96 -8.30 -11.91
N GLY A 417 -10.96 -9.15 -11.97
CA GLY A 417 -10.10 -9.32 -13.13
C GLY A 417 -10.14 -10.73 -13.69
N ARG A 418 -9.83 -10.86 -14.97
CA ARG A 418 -9.62 -12.13 -15.65
C ARG A 418 -8.24 -12.16 -16.27
N SER A 419 -7.52 -13.26 -16.09
CA SER A 419 -6.20 -13.50 -16.67
C SER A 419 -6.29 -14.10 -18.08
N ASP A 420 -5.18 -14.09 -18.80
CA ASP A 420 -4.96 -14.80 -20.05
C ASP A 420 -5.08 -16.33 -19.89
N GLU A 421 -4.75 -16.88 -18.73
CA GLU A 421 -4.96 -18.30 -18.39
C GLU A 421 -6.44 -18.64 -18.11
N GLY A 422 -7.32 -17.63 -18.09
CA GLY A 422 -8.76 -17.82 -17.87
C GLY A 422 -9.20 -17.78 -16.41
N GLU A 423 -8.30 -17.57 -15.48
CA GLU A 423 -8.60 -17.38 -14.06
C GLU A 423 -9.39 -16.10 -13.82
N VAL A 424 -10.18 -16.09 -12.76
CA VAL A 424 -10.91 -14.91 -12.31
C VAL A 424 -10.56 -14.63 -10.85
N ASN A 425 -9.95 -13.50 -10.63
CA ASN A 425 -9.56 -13.06 -9.29
C ASN A 425 -10.37 -11.84 -8.84
N MET A 426 -10.78 -11.84 -7.56
CA MET A 426 -11.49 -10.73 -6.94
C MET A 426 -10.72 -10.24 -5.72
N SER A 427 -10.54 -8.93 -5.64
CA SER A 427 -9.92 -8.31 -4.48
C SER A 427 -10.68 -7.08 -4.00
N ILE A 428 -10.76 -6.90 -2.68
CA ILE A 428 -11.30 -5.71 -2.03
C ILE A 428 -10.19 -5.12 -1.19
N ARG A 429 -9.78 -3.88 -1.49
CA ARG A 429 -8.60 -3.23 -0.91
C ARG A 429 -8.85 -1.76 -0.58
N TYR A 430 -8.03 -1.23 0.28
CA TYR A 430 -7.91 0.19 0.54
C TYR A 430 -6.82 0.80 -0.37
N GLY A 431 -7.06 1.99 -0.91
CA GLY A 431 -6.14 2.70 -1.80
C GLY A 431 -6.22 2.29 -3.28
N LEU A 432 -5.46 2.96 -4.11
CA LEU A 432 -5.32 2.66 -5.54
C LEU A 432 -4.31 1.53 -5.77
N PRO A 433 -4.34 0.85 -6.94
CA PRO A 433 -3.36 -0.19 -7.26
C PRO A 433 -1.96 0.40 -7.51
N PHE A 434 -1.89 1.66 -8.00
CA PHE A 434 -0.66 2.40 -8.33
C PHE A 434 -0.86 3.91 -8.32
#